data_236a4c9976ac0109057c4402e4c0a073
#
_entry.id   236a4c9976ac0109057c4402e4c0a073
#
_cell.length_a   1.000
_cell.length_b   1.000
_cell.length_c   1.000
_cell.angle_alpha   90.00
_cell.angle_beta   90.00
_cell.angle_gamma   90.00
#
_symmetry.space_group_name_H-M   'P 1'
#
loop_
_entity.id
_entity.type
_entity.pdbx_description
1 polymer ?
#
loop_
_entity_poly.entity_id
_entity_poly.type
_entity_poly.pdbx_seq_one_letter_code
_entity_poly.pdbx_strand_id
1 'polypeptide(L)'
;MRITLISFLFVLFIPNHTSAELKTFIKEYTYQASDFDSKISSRTIALEQVKRLLLEEVGTYLISETDVKNFQLTKDKITTLTAGIVQAEILNEKWDGKTYYLKAKMSIAPQEVTKFLEGLRENSQKNRELEEMKRKVDEALNKIKQLQDERVAGQHLESKSNEYSKAVAELKAKEWIDKGVALMNAENYESALSAFNNAVEIDPTSSWAHINKGWALNTLGDYYQALKEFNRASDTDPKNPWIYVNRGMSYNSLGDYRQGFLDAEKAISLDANISMAYIGRGWAYMGLGNFNQALADLNKAEQLDLKNPVVYSTRAWAHNAQGNTRQAAEDLERSINLAPNNSWMLWNRAVYYALSGEKGKSIADLEKAIRVNGSLKQRAKTDKNFQSLWNDIGFRKLVE
;
A
#
# COMPACT_ATOMS: atom_id res chain seq x y z
N MET A 1 -28.16 -27.64 -8.68
CA MET A 1 -28.12 -26.57 -7.65
C MET A 1 -27.30 -25.45 -8.25
N ARG A 2 -27.93 -24.37 -8.70
CA ARG A 2 -27.27 -23.25 -9.38
C ARG A 2 -26.65 -22.35 -8.33
N ILE A 3 -25.34 -22.22 -8.32
CA ILE A 3 -24.61 -21.24 -7.50
C ILE A 3 -24.58 -19.93 -8.30
N THR A 4 -25.40 -18.99 -7.85
CA THR A 4 -25.43 -17.63 -8.37
C THR A 4 -24.21 -16.88 -7.80
N LEU A 5 -23.23 -16.56 -8.64
CA LEU A 5 -22.15 -15.64 -8.29
C LEU A 5 -22.74 -14.24 -8.12
N ILE A 6 -22.76 -13.76 -6.91
CA ILE A 6 -23.08 -12.37 -6.59
C ILE A 6 -21.86 -11.52 -6.92
N SER A 7 -21.94 -10.78 -8.03
CA SER A 7 -20.98 -9.74 -8.37
C SER A 7 -21.16 -8.60 -7.38
N PHE A 8 -20.20 -8.40 -6.47
CA PHE A 8 -20.14 -7.19 -5.66
C PHE A 8 -19.67 -6.03 -6.54
N LEU A 9 -20.63 -5.21 -6.90
CA LEU A 9 -20.44 -3.90 -7.53
C LEU A 9 -19.92 -2.95 -6.44
N PHE A 10 -18.62 -2.67 -6.40
CA PHE A 10 -18.12 -1.56 -5.59
C PHE A 10 -18.41 -0.26 -6.33
N VAL A 11 -19.48 0.41 -5.93
CA VAL A 11 -19.76 1.80 -6.30
C VAL A 11 -18.85 2.68 -5.44
N LEU A 12 -17.79 3.20 -6.04
CA LEU A 12 -17.06 4.34 -5.49
C LEU A 12 -18.02 5.52 -5.40
N PHE A 13 -18.39 5.91 -4.18
CA PHE A 13 -19.09 7.16 -3.92
C PHE A 13 -18.09 8.30 -4.18
N ILE A 14 -18.12 8.85 -5.40
CA ILE A 14 -17.46 10.10 -5.74
C ILE A 14 -18.45 11.22 -5.41
N PRO A 15 -18.07 12.19 -4.56
CA PRO A 15 -18.90 13.39 -4.39
C PRO A 15 -18.94 14.14 -5.71
N ASN A 16 -20.14 14.64 -6.08
CA ASN A 16 -20.44 15.42 -7.27
C ASN A 16 -19.38 16.47 -7.61
N HIS A 17 -18.45 16.10 -8.46
CA HIS A 17 -17.71 17.03 -9.30
C HIS A 17 -17.81 16.49 -10.73
N THR A 18 -18.17 17.37 -11.66
CA THR A 18 -18.25 17.20 -13.12
C THR A 18 -17.72 15.86 -13.60
N SER A 19 -18.60 15.02 -14.16
CA SER A 19 -18.25 13.65 -14.58
C SER A 19 -17.01 13.68 -15.46
N ALA A 20 -15.86 13.30 -14.89
CA ALA A 20 -14.65 13.07 -15.68
C ALA A 20 -14.99 11.98 -16.70
N GLU A 21 -14.77 12.25 -17.96
CA GLU A 21 -15.05 11.31 -19.03
C GLU A 21 -14.15 10.08 -18.87
N LEU A 22 -14.76 8.93 -18.53
CA LEU A 22 -14.04 7.68 -18.34
C LEU A 22 -13.62 7.13 -19.68
N LYS A 23 -12.31 6.95 -19.88
CA LYS A 23 -11.75 6.26 -21.03
C LYS A 23 -11.60 4.79 -20.72
N THR A 24 -12.19 3.93 -21.54
CA THR A 24 -12.16 2.47 -21.36
C THR A 24 -11.33 1.82 -22.46
N PHE A 25 -10.44 0.93 -22.07
CA PHE A 25 -9.58 0.12 -22.93
C PHE A 25 -9.97 -1.34 -22.75
N ILE A 26 -9.97 -2.11 -23.84
CA ILE A 26 -10.34 -3.53 -23.83
C ILE A 26 -9.26 -4.31 -24.56
N LYS A 27 -8.75 -5.36 -23.93
CA LYS A 27 -7.81 -6.31 -24.53
C LYS A 27 -8.27 -7.75 -24.31
N GLU A 28 -7.84 -8.59 -25.20
CA GLU A 28 -8.00 -10.03 -25.10
C GLU A 28 -6.68 -10.73 -25.38
N TYR A 29 -6.51 -11.89 -24.78
CA TYR A 29 -5.33 -12.71 -24.92
C TYR A 29 -5.72 -14.18 -24.87
N THR A 30 -5.09 -14.99 -25.74
CA THR A 30 -5.24 -16.45 -25.73
C THR A 30 -3.89 -17.05 -25.36
N TYR A 31 -3.86 -17.71 -24.23
CA TYR A 31 -2.68 -18.41 -23.75
C TYR A 31 -2.72 -19.86 -24.18
N GLN A 32 -1.66 -20.34 -24.84
CA GLN A 32 -1.49 -21.75 -25.20
C GLN A 32 -0.87 -22.47 -23.99
N ALA A 33 -1.63 -23.36 -23.37
CA ALA A 33 -1.15 -24.12 -22.23
C ALA A 33 -0.08 -25.15 -22.66
N SER A 34 0.94 -25.27 -21.83
CA SER A 34 1.92 -26.36 -21.91
C SER A 34 1.45 -27.53 -21.06
N ASP A 35 2.16 -28.68 -21.11
CA ASP A 35 1.81 -29.85 -20.31
C ASP A 35 2.08 -29.63 -18.79
N PHE A 36 2.76 -28.56 -18.41
CA PHE A 36 2.92 -28.16 -16.99
C PHE A 36 1.74 -27.34 -16.49
N ASP A 37 0.88 -26.88 -17.43
CA ASP A 37 -0.19 -25.97 -17.09
C ASP A 37 -1.43 -26.71 -16.59
N SER A 38 -1.91 -26.26 -15.46
CA SER A 38 -3.28 -26.45 -15.02
C SER A 38 -4.17 -25.34 -15.60
N LYS A 39 -5.48 -25.53 -15.56
CA LYS A 39 -6.44 -24.45 -15.85
C LYS A 39 -6.13 -23.17 -15.02
N ILE A 40 -5.69 -23.35 -13.78
CA ILE A 40 -5.43 -22.25 -12.85
C ILE A 40 -4.15 -21.50 -13.25
N SER A 41 -3.05 -22.20 -13.56
CA SER A 41 -1.81 -21.55 -14.02
C SER A 41 -2.02 -20.83 -15.36
N SER A 42 -2.72 -21.46 -16.30
CA SER A 42 -3.06 -20.84 -17.58
C SER A 42 -3.86 -19.54 -17.42
N ARG A 43 -4.83 -19.53 -16.50
CA ARG A 43 -5.61 -18.33 -16.15
C ARG A 43 -4.71 -17.21 -15.61
N THR A 44 -3.84 -17.54 -14.65
CA THR A 44 -2.94 -16.58 -14.02
C THR A 44 -2.02 -15.91 -15.04
N ILE A 45 -1.42 -16.72 -15.93
CA ILE A 45 -0.52 -16.21 -16.96
C ILE A 45 -1.30 -15.36 -17.98
N ALA A 46 -2.47 -15.83 -18.44
CA ALA A 46 -3.32 -15.09 -19.37
C ALA A 46 -3.76 -13.75 -18.79
N LEU A 47 -4.10 -13.70 -17.49
CA LEU A 47 -4.51 -12.48 -16.81
C LEU A 47 -3.36 -11.45 -16.75
N GLU A 48 -2.15 -11.86 -16.37
CA GLU A 48 -1.01 -10.95 -16.32
C GLU A 48 -0.63 -10.44 -17.72
N GLN A 49 -0.72 -11.26 -18.75
CA GLN A 49 -0.49 -10.82 -20.13
C GLN A 49 -1.55 -9.80 -20.62
N VAL A 50 -2.83 -10.02 -20.32
CA VAL A 50 -3.89 -9.06 -20.66
C VAL A 50 -3.72 -7.74 -19.89
N LYS A 51 -3.37 -7.79 -18.61
CA LYS A 51 -3.06 -6.60 -17.81
C LYS A 51 -1.92 -5.79 -18.43
N ARG A 52 -0.85 -6.46 -18.83
CA ARG A 52 0.28 -5.83 -19.51
C ARG A 52 -0.13 -5.13 -20.80
N LEU A 53 -0.90 -5.79 -21.66
CA LEU A 53 -1.40 -5.22 -22.91
C LEU A 53 -2.31 -3.99 -22.66
N LEU A 54 -3.17 -4.05 -21.65
CA LEU A 54 -4.03 -2.93 -21.24
C LEU A 54 -3.19 -1.74 -20.77
N LEU A 55 -2.20 -1.98 -19.90
CA LEU A 55 -1.33 -0.94 -19.38
C LEU A 55 -0.46 -0.29 -20.45
N GLU A 56 0.01 -1.05 -21.44
CA GLU A 56 0.75 -0.53 -22.59
C GLU A 56 -0.10 0.41 -23.44
N GLU A 57 -1.39 0.09 -23.64
CA GLU A 57 -2.33 0.92 -24.39
C GLU A 57 -2.70 2.18 -23.58
N VAL A 58 -3.02 2.03 -22.30
CA VAL A 58 -3.28 3.14 -21.39
C VAL A 58 -2.08 4.10 -21.33
N GLY A 59 -0.86 3.58 -21.19
CA GLY A 59 0.36 4.37 -21.19
C GLY A 59 0.56 5.13 -22.51
N THR A 60 0.25 4.49 -23.65
CA THR A 60 0.31 5.15 -24.98
C THR A 60 -0.72 6.28 -25.10
N TYR A 61 -1.93 6.06 -24.60
CA TYR A 61 -2.98 7.07 -24.58
C TYR A 61 -2.60 8.25 -23.68
N LEU A 62 -2.14 8.00 -22.46
CA LEU A 62 -1.74 9.06 -21.51
C LEU A 62 -0.61 9.92 -22.04
N ILE A 63 0.37 9.36 -22.78
CA ILE A 63 1.41 10.14 -23.44
C ILE A 63 0.83 11.08 -24.51
N SER A 64 -0.27 10.71 -25.16
CA SER A 64 -0.91 11.57 -26.16
C SER A 64 -1.60 12.79 -25.55
N GLU A 65 -1.98 12.71 -24.27
CA GLU A 65 -2.63 13.81 -23.55
C GLU A 65 -1.63 14.94 -23.24
N THR A 66 -2.08 16.19 -23.45
CA THR A 66 -1.22 17.37 -23.37
C THR A 66 -0.64 17.59 -21.97
N ASP A 67 -1.43 17.28 -20.94
CA ASP A 67 -1.03 17.45 -19.54
C ASP A 67 0.11 16.51 -19.15
N VAL A 68 0.10 15.29 -19.67
CA VAL A 68 1.16 14.29 -19.40
C VAL A 68 2.44 14.54 -20.17
N LYS A 69 2.36 15.15 -21.37
CA LYS A 69 3.56 15.54 -22.17
C LYS A 69 4.51 16.45 -21.42
N ASN A 70 3.98 17.30 -20.53
CA ASN A 70 4.78 18.23 -19.74
C ASN A 70 5.62 17.55 -18.65
N PHE A 71 5.34 16.27 -18.31
CA PHE A 71 6.06 15.56 -17.26
C PHE A 71 7.41 14.97 -17.66
N GLN A 72 7.75 14.95 -18.96
CA GLN A 72 8.96 14.32 -19.47
C GLN A 72 9.16 12.86 -19.01
N LEU A 73 8.08 12.14 -18.78
CA LEU A 73 8.10 10.73 -18.38
C LEU A 73 8.18 9.82 -19.62
N THR A 74 8.96 8.74 -19.53
CA THR A 74 8.96 7.71 -20.57
C THR A 74 7.68 6.89 -20.54
N LYS A 75 7.33 6.26 -21.68
CA LYS A 75 6.18 5.35 -21.78
C LYS A 75 6.23 4.25 -20.69
N ASP A 76 7.40 3.64 -20.50
CA ASP A 76 7.59 2.59 -19.51
C ASP A 76 7.33 3.07 -18.08
N LYS A 77 7.76 4.29 -17.78
CA LYS A 77 7.51 4.91 -16.48
C LYS A 77 6.03 5.15 -16.26
N ILE A 78 5.32 5.73 -17.22
CA ILE A 78 3.88 5.96 -17.15
C ILE A 78 3.13 4.62 -17.00
N THR A 79 3.48 3.61 -17.78
CA THR A 79 2.90 2.27 -17.71
C THR A 79 3.08 1.66 -16.32
N THR A 80 4.29 1.75 -15.76
CA THR A 80 4.62 1.24 -14.42
C THR A 80 3.81 1.94 -13.33
N LEU A 81 3.73 3.25 -13.39
CA LEU A 81 3.01 4.06 -12.39
C LEU A 81 1.50 3.84 -12.47
N THR A 82 0.96 3.70 -13.69
CA THR A 82 -0.46 3.44 -13.92
C THR A 82 -0.88 2.05 -13.40
N ALA A 83 0.01 1.06 -13.45
CA ALA A 83 -0.25 -0.28 -12.90
C ALA A 83 -0.57 -0.28 -11.40
N GLY A 84 -0.08 0.71 -10.65
CA GLY A 84 -0.37 0.87 -9.22
C GLY A 84 -1.75 1.48 -8.91
N ILE A 85 -2.49 1.94 -9.93
CA ILE A 85 -3.75 2.69 -9.74
C ILE A 85 -4.95 1.98 -10.33
N VAL A 86 -4.76 1.33 -11.49
CA VAL A 86 -5.86 0.85 -12.32
C VAL A 86 -5.97 -0.65 -12.25
N GLN A 87 -7.17 -1.14 -11.98
CA GLN A 87 -7.46 -2.57 -11.96
C GLN A 87 -8.11 -3.03 -13.26
N ALA A 88 -7.72 -4.23 -13.72
CA ALA A 88 -8.36 -4.88 -14.85
C ALA A 88 -9.62 -5.62 -14.38
N GLU A 89 -10.73 -5.38 -15.07
CA GLU A 89 -11.99 -6.10 -14.88
C GLU A 89 -12.13 -7.16 -15.96
N ILE A 90 -12.31 -8.43 -15.55
CA ILE A 90 -12.48 -9.55 -16.49
C ILE A 90 -13.89 -9.49 -17.08
N LEU A 91 -13.98 -9.39 -18.40
CA LEU A 91 -15.23 -9.39 -19.14
C LEU A 91 -15.65 -10.80 -19.57
N ASN A 92 -14.70 -11.63 -19.97
CA ASN A 92 -14.94 -12.99 -20.42
C ASN A 92 -13.68 -13.84 -20.25
N GLU A 93 -13.87 -15.10 -19.89
CA GLU A 93 -12.79 -16.09 -19.85
C GLU A 93 -13.30 -17.46 -20.24
N LYS A 94 -12.49 -18.23 -20.99
CA LYS A 94 -12.82 -19.58 -21.45
C LYS A 94 -11.60 -20.49 -21.39
N TRP A 95 -11.84 -21.74 -21.06
CA TRP A 95 -10.85 -22.82 -21.07
C TRP A 95 -11.36 -24.01 -21.85
N ASP A 96 -10.60 -24.51 -22.82
CA ASP A 96 -10.95 -25.65 -23.67
C ASP A 96 -10.09 -26.89 -23.38
N GLY A 97 -9.26 -26.88 -22.37
CA GLY A 97 -8.32 -27.95 -22.02
C GLY A 97 -6.91 -27.74 -22.56
N LYS A 98 -6.71 -26.84 -23.53
CA LYS A 98 -5.42 -26.54 -24.17
C LYS A 98 -5.13 -25.02 -24.23
N THR A 99 -6.18 -24.23 -24.36
CA THR A 99 -6.04 -22.78 -24.46
C THR A 99 -6.86 -22.07 -23.39
N TYR A 100 -6.33 -20.99 -22.86
CA TYR A 100 -7.06 -20.10 -21.97
C TYR A 100 -7.26 -18.74 -22.64
N TYR A 101 -8.50 -18.47 -23.04
CA TYR A 101 -8.91 -17.17 -23.56
C TYR A 101 -9.34 -16.28 -22.40
N LEU A 102 -8.87 -15.04 -22.37
CA LEU A 102 -9.25 -14.02 -21.40
C LEU A 102 -9.42 -12.67 -22.10
N LYS A 103 -10.54 -12.00 -21.81
CA LYS A 103 -10.86 -10.65 -22.23
C LYS A 103 -11.09 -9.79 -21.01
N ALA A 104 -10.41 -8.66 -20.91
CA ALA A 104 -10.54 -7.74 -19.80
C ALA A 104 -10.62 -6.29 -20.29
N LYS A 105 -11.16 -5.42 -19.43
CA LYS A 105 -11.17 -3.98 -19.63
C LYS A 105 -10.43 -3.28 -18.49
N MET A 106 -9.99 -2.05 -18.79
CA MET A 106 -9.42 -1.10 -17.84
C MET A 106 -10.02 0.26 -18.12
N SER A 107 -10.62 0.90 -17.11
CA SER A 107 -11.24 2.21 -17.25
C SER A 107 -10.47 3.22 -16.42
N ILE A 108 -10.13 4.36 -17.02
CA ILE A 108 -9.37 5.44 -16.38
C ILE A 108 -10.10 6.77 -16.54
N ALA A 109 -9.98 7.62 -15.53
CA ALA A 109 -10.26 9.04 -15.62
C ALA A 109 -8.92 9.76 -15.85
N PRO A 110 -8.62 10.28 -17.07
CA PRO A 110 -7.30 10.81 -17.39
C PRO A 110 -6.80 11.87 -16.42
N GLN A 111 -7.68 12.75 -15.97
CA GLN A 111 -7.36 13.81 -15.02
C GLN A 111 -6.96 13.28 -13.64
N GLU A 112 -7.60 12.22 -13.16
CA GLU A 112 -7.24 11.57 -11.89
C GLU A 112 -5.89 10.87 -11.99
N VAL A 113 -5.65 10.19 -13.12
CA VAL A 113 -4.35 9.55 -13.39
C VAL A 113 -3.24 10.60 -13.47
N THR A 114 -3.46 11.72 -14.17
CA THR A 114 -2.51 12.83 -14.26
C THR A 114 -2.17 13.37 -12.87
N LYS A 115 -3.19 13.68 -12.06
CA LYS A 115 -3.01 14.15 -10.68
C LYS A 115 -2.23 13.14 -9.81
N PHE A 116 -2.49 11.86 -10.01
CA PHE A 116 -1.76 10.80 -9.30
C PHE A 116 -0.30 10.70 -9.77
N LEU A 117 -0.05 10.79 -11.09
CA LEU A 117 1.30 10.79 -11.65
C LEU A 117 2.12 11.99 -11.14
N GLU A 118 1.48 13.15 -10.97
CA GLU A 118 2.09 14.32 -10.31
C GLU A 118 2.50 13.99 -8.87
N GLY A 119 1.60 13.40 -8.10
CA GLY A 119 1.87 12.98 -6.72
C GLY A 119 2.98 11.92 -6.62
N LEU A 120 3.04 10.98 -7.58
CA LEU A 120 4.09 9.96 -7.64
C LEU A 120 5.44 10.53 -8.07
N ARG A 121 5.47 11.54 -8.96
CA ARG A 121 6.72 12.21 -9.35
C ARG A 121 7.47 12.76 -8.14
N GLU A 122 6.72 13.22 -7.14
CA GLU A 122 7.27 13.75 -5.90
C GLU A 122 7.53 12.65 -4.85
N ASN A 123 6.94 11.45 -5.03
CA ASN A 123 7.14 10.30 -4.15
C ASN A 123 8.07 9.27 -4.78
N SER A 124 9.37 9.52 -4.68
CA SER A 124 10.43 8.64 -5.22
C SER A 124 10.38 7.20 -4.65
N GLN A 125 9.79 7.04 -3.49
CA GLN A 125 9.61 5.78 -2.77
C GLN A 125 8.60 4.86 -3.47
N LYS A 126 7.36 5.34 -3.64
CA LYS A 126 6.29 4.54 -4.26
C LYS A 126 6.63 4.17 -5.70
N ASN A 127 7.39 5.03 -6.38
CA ASN A 127 7.93 4.74 -7.71
C ASN A 127 8.86 3.52 -7.71
N ARG A 128 9.77 3.43 -6.73
CA ARG A 128 10.72 2.28 -6.62
C ARG A 128 10.01 0.99 -6.27
N GLU A 129 9.03 1.03 -5.37
CA GLU A 129 8.20 -0.14 -5.04
C GLU A 129 7.47 -0.68 -6.28
N LEU A 130 6.85 0.21 -7.07
CA LEU A 130 6.15 -0.17 -8.31
C LEU A 130 7.10 -0.70 -9.38
N GLU A 131 8.28 -0.11 -9.52
CA GLU A 131 9.32 -0.59 -10.46
C GLU A 131 9.85 -1.97 -10.05
N GLU A 132 10.06 -2.21 -8.77
CA GLU A 132 10.51 -3.50 -8.26
C GLU A 132 9.42 -4.57 -8.43
N MET A 133 8.17 -4.25 -8.14
CA MET A 133 7.05 -5.16 -8.38
C MET A 133 6.91 -5.52 -9.87
N LYS A 134 7.01 -4.53 -10.77
CA LYS A 134 7.00 -4.78 -12.23
C LYS A 134 8.14 -5.70 -12.63
N ARG A 135 9.36 -5.42 -12.17
CA ARG A 135 10.54 -6.25 -12.46
C ARG A 135 10.33 -7.71 -12.05
N LYS A 136 9.79 -7.97 -10.86
CA LYS A 136 9.51 -9.34 -10.38
C LYS A 136 8.47 -10.06 -11.26
N VAL A 137 7.42 -9.35 -11.70
CA VAL A 137 6.43 -9.92 -12.64
C VAL A 137 7.06 -10.25 -13.98
N ASP A 138 7.84 -9.33 -14.55
CA ASP A 138 8.52 -9.53 -15.82
C ASP A 138 9.53 -10.69 -15.73
N GLU A 139 10.27 -10.82 -14.63
CA GLU A 139 11.17 -11.94 -14.35
C GLU A 139 10.41 -13.27 -14.28
N ALA A 140 9.28 -13.33 -13.56
CA ALA A 140 8.45 -14.53 -13.47
C ALA A 140 7.87 -14.94 -14.84
N LEU A 141 7.33 -14.00 -15.63
CA LEU A 141 6.80 -14.26 -16.96
C LEU A 141 7.90 -14.71 -17.94
N ASN A 142 9.08 -14.07 -17.90
CA ASN A 142 10.22 -14.46 -18.72
C ASN A 142 10.72 -15.86 -18.33
N LYS A 143 10.77 -16.18 -17.03
CA LYS A 143 11.16 -17.51 -16.56
C LYS A 143 10.17 -18.58 -17.02
N ILE A 144 8.87 -18.30 -16.93
CA ILE A 144 7.83 -19.18 -17.43
C ILE A 144 8.03 -19.45 -18.92
N LYS A 145 8.23 -18.40 -19.73
CA LYS A 145 8.46 -18.52 -21.17
C LYS A 145 9.72 -19.31 -21.48
N GLN A 146 10.83 -18.99 -20.81
CA GLN A 146 12.09 -19.74 -20.97
C GLN A 146 11.90 -21.23 -20.69
N LEU A 147 11.23 -21.60 -19.60
CA LEU A 147 10.99 -22.99 -19.22
C LEU A 147 10.07 -23.73 -20.21
N GLN A 148 9.14 -23.00 -20.87
CA GLN A 148 8.32 -23.54 -21.95
C GLN A 148 9.15 -23.79 -23.21
N ASP A 149 10.00 -22.82 -23.62
CA ASP A 149 10.85 -22.92 -24.81
C ASP A 149 11.92 -24.03 -24.66
N GLU A 150 12.56 -24.16 -23.49
CA GLU A 150 13.55 -25.19 -23.19
C GLU A 150 12.98 -26.61 -23.18
N ARG A 151 11.69 -26.77 -22.87
CA ARG A 151 11.00 -28.04 -22.93
C ARG A 151 10.82 -28.55 -24.36
N VAL A 152 10.53 -27.65 -25.30
CA VAL A 152 10.46 -27.97 -26.73
C VAL A 152 11.80 -28.59 -27.20
N ALA A 153 12.91 -28.27 -26.51
CA ALA A 153 14.24 -28.79 -26.77
C ALA A 153 14.60 -30.11 -26.03
N GLY A 154 13.68 -30.74 -25.27
CA GLY A 154 13.85 -32.11 -24.73
C GLY A 154 14.73 -32.27 -23.47
N GLN A 155 14.91 -31.24 -22.65
CA GLN A 155 15.77 -31.29 -21.46
C GLN A 155 15.01 -31.55 -20.14
N HIS A 156 15.70 -32.17 -19.16
CA HIS A 156 15.29 -32.66 -17.81
C HIS A 156 14.02 -32.04 -17.17
N LEU A 157 13.01 -32.91 -16.91
CA LEU A 157 11.62 -32.55 -16.62
C LEU A 157 11.33 -32.15 -15.15
N GLU A 158 11.96 -32.75 -14.15
CA GLU A 158 11.51 -32.65 -12.77
C GLU A 158 11.92 -31.33 -12.08
N SER A 159 13.17 -30.91 -12.19
CA SER A 159 13.66 -29.64 -11.60
C SER A 159 12.98 -28.43 -12.23
N LYS A 160 12.68 -28.51 -13.53
CA LYS A 160 12.02 -27.45 -14.29
C LYS A 160 10.51 -27.31 -13.95
N SER A 161 9.84 -28.41 -13.62
CA SER A 161 8.47 -28.37 -13.12
C SER A 161 8.34 -27.58 -11.81
N ASN A 162 9.31 -27.75 -10.90
CA ASN A 162 9.35 -27.01 -9.64
C ASN A 162 9.61 -25.52 -9.86
N GLU A 163 10.55 -25.15 -10.73
CA GLU A 163 10.81 -23.74 -11.05
C GLU A 163 9.60 -23.07 -11.72
N TYR A 164 8.93 -23.80 -12.62
CA TYR A 164 7.69 -23.33 -13.25
C TYR A 164 6.58 -23.09 -12.21
N SER A 165 6.35 -24.08 -11.34
CA SER A 165 5.35 -23.99 -10.29
C SER A 165 5.62 -22.81 -9.34
N LYS A 166 6.91 -22.55 -9.04
CA LYS A 166 7.33 -21.41 -8.23
C LYS A 166 7.01 -20.08 -8.93
N ALA A 167 7.37 -19.93 -10.21
CA ALA A 167 7.08 -18.70 -10.95
C ALA A 167 5.57 -18.42 -11.07
N VAL A 168 4.76 -19.46 -11.25
CA VAL A 168 3.29 -19.31 -11.22
C VAL A 168 2.77 -18.94 -9.83
N ALA A 169 3.35 -19.52 -8.77
CA ALA A 169 2.98 -19.15 -7.40
C ALA A 169 3.29 -17.68 -7.09
N GLU A 170 4.45 -17.17 -7.54
CA GLU A 170 4.81 -15.75 -7.41
C GLU A 170 3.77 -14.82 -8.07
N LEU A 171 3.31 -15.15 -9.29
CA LEU A 171 2.27 -14.36 -9.97
C LEU A 171 0.92 -14.39 -9.23
N LYS A 172 0.53 -15.56 -8.71
CA LYS A 172 -0.71 -15.71 -7.92
C LYS A 172 -0.64 -14.98 -6.59
N ALA A 173 0.49 -15.08 -5.88
CA ALA A 173 0.70 -14.37 -4.64
C ALA A 173 0.61 -12.85 -4.87
N LYS A 174 1.17 -12.36 -5.99
CA LYS A 174 1.06 -10.96 -6.38
C LYS A 174 -0.40 -10.52 -6.57
N GLU A 175 -1.26 -11.32 -7.23
CA GLU A 175 -2.68 -10.99 -7.39
C GLU A 175 -3.36 -10.73 -6.03
N TRP A 176 -3.05 -11.56 -5.03
CA TRP A 176 -3.57 -11.39 -3.68
C TRP A 176 -2.95 -10.20 -2.95
N ILE A 177 -1.66 -9.91 -3.17
CA ILE A 177 -1.00 -8.71 -2.63
C ILE A 177 -1.68 -7.46 -3.21
N ASP A 178 -1.87 -7.36 -4.52
CA ASP A 178 -2.53 -6.23 -5.18
C ASP A 178 -3.95 -5.99 -4.61
N LYS A 179 -4.72 -7.07 -4.44
CA LYS A 179 -6.04 -7.01 -3.81
C LYS A 179 -5.97 -6.53 -2.36
N GLY A 180 -5.02 -7.02 -1.59
CA GLY A 180 -4.81 -6.61 -0.21
C GLY A 180 -4.42 -5.14 -0.10
N VAL A 181 -3.52 -4.65 -0.96
CA VAL A 181 -3.13 -3.24 -1.00
C VAL A 181 -4.33 -2.34 -1.36
N ALA A 182 -5.16 -2.74 -2.32
CA ALA A 182 -6.39 -2.01 -2.64
C ALA A 182 -7.33 -1.92 -1.43
N LEU A 183 -7.46 -3.00 -0.65
CA LEU A 183 -8.26 -3.04 0.57
C LEU A 183 -7.65 -2.18 1.70
N MET A 184 -6.32 -2.14 1.83
CA MET A 184 -5.64 -1.22 2.76
C MET A 184 -5.93 0.24 2.43
N ASN A 185 -5.89 0.60 1.14
CA ASN A 185 -6.21 1.96 0.66
C ASN A 185 -7.68 2.34 0.90
N ALA A 186 -8.58 1.34 0.90
CA ALA A 186 -9.99 1.50 1.25
C ALA A 186 -10.27 1.42 2.76
N GLU A 187 -9.23 1.40 3.60
CA GLU A 187 -9.28 1.25 5.07
C GLU A 187 -10.02 -0.02 5.55
N ASN A 188 -10.12 -1.06 4.69
CA ASN A 188 -10.70 -2.36 5.03
C ASN A 188 -9.58 -3.33 5.44
N TYR A 189 -9.05 -3.14 6.63
CA TYR A 189 -7.82 -3.77 7.10
C TYR A 189 -7.96 -5.27 7.37
N GLU A 190 -9.11 -5.74 7.87
CA GLU A 190 -9.37 -7.16 8.12
C GLU A 190 -9.44 -7.95 6.79
N SER A 191 -10.11 -7.39 5.79
CA SER A 191 -10.16 -8.01 4.46
C SER A 191 -8.80 -7.97 3.77
N ALA A 192 -8.01 -6.90 3.97
CA ALA A 192 -6.65 -6.81 3.49
C ALA A 192 -5.75 -7.89 4.12
N LEU A 193 -5.85 -8.08 5.44
CA LEU A 193 -5.12 -9.13 6.16
C LEU A 193 -5.48 -10.52 5.62
N SER A 194 -6.77 -10.77 5.32
CA SER A 194 -7.21 -12.02 4.70
C SER A 194 -6.60 -12.23 3.32
N ALA A 195 -6.54 -11.18 2.50
CA ALA A 195 -5.90 -11.25 1.18
C ALA A 195 -4.39 -11.53 1.29
N PHE A 196 -3.68 -10.87 2.22
CA PHE A 196 -2.25 -11.13 2.44
C PHE A 196 -1.98 -12.51 3.04
N ASN A 197 -2.90 -13.06 3.84
CA ASN A 197 -2.81 -14.47 4.28
C ASN A 197 -2.83 -15.42 3.09
N ASN A 198 -3.75 -15.22 2.13
CA ASN A 198 -3.78 -16.02 0.90
C ASN A 198 -2.49 -15.88 0.09
N ALA A 199 -1.91 -14.67 0.02
CA ALA A 199 -0.63 -14.47 -0.66
C ALA A 199 0.51 -15.28 0.00
N VAL A 200 0.60 -15.25 1.33
CA VAL A 200 1.60 -16.01 2.11
C VAL A 200 1.37 -17.52 1.99
N GLU A 201 0.12 -17.99 1.93
CA GLU A 201 -0.20 -19.40 1.74
C GLU A 201 0.26 -19.92 0.37
N ILE A 202 0.09 -19.10 -0.69
CA ILE A 202 0.49 -19.43 -2.06
C ILE A 202 2.01 -19.39 -2.24
N ASP A 203 2.66 -18.36 -1.70
CA ASP A 203 4.12 -18.19 -1.72
C ASP A 203 4.66 -17.82 -0.33
N PRO A 204 4.97 -18.83 0.50
CA PRO A 204 5.52 -18.61 1.84
C PRO A 204 6.92 -17.98 1.85
N THR A 205 7.58 -17.89 0.69
CA THR A 205 8.91 -17.29 0.55
C THR A 205 8.86 -15.83 0.09
N SER A 206 7.67 -15.30 -0.23
CA SER A 206 7.49 -13.93 -0.68
C SER A 206 7.72 -12.93 0.43
N SER A 207 8.85 -12.22 0.40
CA SER A 207 9.13 -11.13 1.35
C SER A 207 8.05 -10.05 1.30
N TRP A 208 7.54 -9.73 0.10
CA TRP A 208 6.46 -8.74 -0.09
C TRP A 208 5.13 -9.17 0.53
N ALA A 209 4.77 -10.46 0.44
CA ALA A 209 3.57 -10.98 1.09
C ALA A 209 3.67 -10.81 2.62
N HIS A 210 4.83 -11.14 3.20
CA HIS A 210 5.09 -10.98 4.63
C HIS A 210 5.13 -9.50 5.06
N ILE A 211 5.77 -8.61 4.27
CA ILE A 211 5.79 -7.16 4.55
C ILE A 211 4.37 -6.60 4.60
N ASN A 212 3.55 -6.88 3.58
CA ASN A 212 2.19 -6.36 3.50
C ASN A 212 1.27 -6.95 4.58
N LYS A 213 1.43 -8.25 4.89
CA LYS A 213 0.72 -8.86 6.02
C LYS A 213 1.11 -8.20 7.35
N GLY A 214 2.40 -7.98 7.58
CA GLY A 214 2.91 -7.27 8.74
C GLY A 214 2.38 -5.83 8.82
N TRP A 215 2.29 -5.13 7.69
CA TRP A 215 1.72 -3.79 7.63
C TRP A 215 0.23 -3.78 8.02
N ALA A 216 -0.58 -4.71 7.50
CA ALA A 216 -1.98 -4.85 7.90
C ALA A 216 -2.13 -5.14 9.40
N LEU A 217 -1.31 -6.05 9.95
CA LEU A 217 -1.27 -6.36 11.37
C LEU A 217 -0.89 -5.14 12.23
N ASN A 218 0.11 -4.36 11.80
CA ASN A 218 0.47 -3.09 12.46
C ASN A 218 -0.70 -2.11 12.50
N THR A 219 -1.43 -1.99 11.39
CA THR A 219 -2.58 -1.07 11.31
C THR A 219 -3.73 -1.53 12.22
N LEU A 220 -3.90 -2.84 12.38
CA LEU A 220 -4.86 -3.45 13.31
C LEU A 220 -4.39 -3.42 14.78
N GLY A 221 -3.12 -3.06 15.04
CA GLY A 221 -2.53 -2.98 16.37
C GLY A 221 -1.92 -4.29 16.89
N ASP A 222 -1.87 -5.33 16.08
CA ASP A 222 -1.21 -6.60 16.44
C ASP A 222 0.29 -6.56 16.12
N TYR A 223 1.00 -5.71 16.86
CA TYR A 223 2.43 -5.46 16.64
C TYR A 223 3.30 -6.71 16.82
N TYR A 224 2.94 -7.60 17.74
CA TYR A 224 3.72 -8.83 17.96
C TYR A 224 3.65 -9.79 16.77
N GLN A 225 2.48 -9.95 16.17
CA GLN A 225 2.36 -10.76 14.96
C GLN A 225 3.02 -10.06 13.76
N ALA A 226 2.91 -8.72 13.66
CA ALA A 226 3.61 -7.94 12.64
C ALA A 226 5.12 -8.17 12.69
N LEU A 227 5.76 -8.12 13.89
CA LEU A 227 7.18 -8.41 14.06
C LEU A 227 7.56 -9.80 13.55
N LYS A 228 6.73 -10.83 13.76
CA LYS A 228 6.99 -12.18 13.23
C LYS A 228 7.00 -12.19 11.71
N GLU A 229 6.07 -11.50 11.08
CA GLU A 229 6.00 -11.44 9.62
C GLU A 229 7.18 -10.65 9.04
N PHE A 230 7.58 -9.53 9.65
CA PHE A 230 8.78 -8.79 9.21
C PHE A 230 10.08 -9.57 9.42
N ASN A 231 10.20 -10.38 10.45
CA ASN A 231 11.34 -11.27 10.62
C ASN A 231 11.42 -12.31 9.49
N ARG A 232 10.27 -12.95 9.12
CA ARG A 232 10.22 -13.86 7.97
C ARG A 232 10.59 -13.16 6.67
N ALA A 233 10.13 -11.93 6.47
CA ALA A 233 10.53 -11.13 5.32
C ALA A 233 12.04 -10.87 5.31
N SER A 234 12.66 -10.57 6.47
CA SER A 234 14.10 -10.31 6.58
C SER A 234 14.96 -11.54 6.36
N ASP A 235 14.43 -12.74 6.65
CA ASP A 235 15.13 -14.01 6.39
C ASP A 235 15.25 -14.28 4.89
N THR A 236 14.29 -13.83 4.09
CA THR A 236 14.24 -14.05 2.64
C THR A 236 14.84 -12.90 1.83
N ASP A 237 14.71 -11.66 2.30
CA ASP A 237 15.19 -10.46 1.59
C ASP A 237 15.82 -9.43 2.56
N PRO A 238 17.00 -9.73 3.14
CA PRO A 238 17.62 -8.87 4.15
C PRO A 238 18.12 -7.52 3.63
N LYS A 239 18.05 -7.27 2.32
CA LYS A 239 18.46 -6.01 1.69
C LYS A 239 17.29 -5.08 1.42
N ASN A 240 16.05 -5.50 1.67
CA ASN A 240 14.89 -4.67 1.48
C ASN A 240 14.72 -3.70 2.66
N PRO A 241 14.89 -2.38 2.46
CA PRO A 241 14.82 -1.41 3.55
C PRO A 241 13.43 -1.30 4.18
N TRP A 242 12.37 -1.64 3.43
CA TRP A 242 10.98 -1.55 3.90
C TRP A 242 10.67 -2.51 5.04
N ILE A 243 11.36 -3.63 5.11
CA ILE A 243 11.25 -4.57 6.23
C ILE A 243 11.62 -3.86 7.52
N TYR A 244 12.75 -3.17 7.52
CA TYR A 244 13.28 -2.49 8.70
C TYR A 244 12.48 -1.22 9.03
N VAL A 245 11.98 -0.47 8.02
CA VAL A 245 11.05 0.66 8.25
C VAL A 245 9.82 0.18 9.03
N ASN A 246 9.14 -0.84 8.52
CA ASN A 246 7.89 -1.31 9.12
C ASN A 246 8.11 -2.02 10.46
N ARG A 247 9.19 -2.82 10.58
CA ARG A 247 9.54 -3.48 11.84
C ARG A 247 9.91 -2.49 12.93
N GLY A 248 10.70 -1.46 12.57
CA GLY A 248 11.03 -0.36 13.47
C GLY A 248 9.81 0.40 13.97
N MET A 249 8.80 0.61 13.11
CA MET A 249 7.52 1.18 13.52
C MET A 249 6.76 0.29 14.51
N SER A 250 6.79 -1.03 14.33
CA SER A 250 6.20 -1.97 15.29
C SER A 250 6.88 -1.88 16.65
N TYR A 251 8.22 -1.84 16.68
CA TYR A 251 8.98 -1.68 17.92
C TYR A 251 8.67 -0.34 18.60
N ASN A 252 8.60 0.76 17.85
CA ASN A 252 8.21 2.07 18.39
C ASN A 252 6.80 2.03 19.00
N SER A 253 5.85 1.36 18.34
CA SER A 253 4.47 1.20 18.84
C SER A 253 4.39 0.37 20.12
N LEU A 254 5.30 -0.57 20.32
CA LEU A 254 5.45 -1.37 21.54
C LEU A 254 6.24 -0.63 22.65
N GLY A 255 6.81 0.55 22.37
CA GLY A 255 7.65 1.31 23.30
C GLY A 255 9.11 0.85 23.32
N ASP A 256 9.50 -0.12 22.49
CA ASP A 256 10.91 -0.51 22.33
C ASP A 256 11.62 0.42 21.33
N TYR A 257 11.77 1.67 21.76
CA TYR A 257 12.37 2.73 20.92
C TYR A 257 13.82 2.45 20.56
N ARG A 258 14.51 1.60 21.34
CA ARG A 258 15.89 1.24 21.05
C ARG A 258 15.98 0.32 19.83
N GLN A 259 15.11 -0.70 19.73
CA GLN A 259 15.03 -1.56 18.55
C GLN A 259 14.47 -0.78 17.36
N GLY A 260 13.45 0.06 17.57
CA GLY A 260 12.93 0.95 16.53
C GLY A 260 14.00 1.85 15.92
N PHE A 261 14.89 2.41 16.75
CA PHE A 261 16.05 3.20 16.30
C PHE A 261 17.00 2.37 15.44
N LEU A 262 17.39 1.17 15.90
CA LEU A 262 18.34 0.30 15.18
C LEU A 262 17.80 -0.13 13.81
N ASP A 263 16.53 -0.46 13.73
CA ASP A 263 15.88 -0.81 12.46
C ASP A 263 15.80 0.41 11.52
N ALA A 264 15.47 1.60 12.02
CA ALA A 264 15.47 2.81 11.20
C ALA A 264 16.88 3.15 10.68
N GLU A 265 17.93 3.01 11.50
CA GLU A 265 19.34 3.13 11.07
C GLU A 265 19.68 2.13 9.96
N LYS A 266 19.24 0.87 10.12
CA LYS A 266 19.42 -0.16 9.08
C LYS A 266 18.73 0.21 7.79
N ALA A 267 17.47 0.69 7.86
CA ALA A 267 16.73 1.13 6.68
C ALA A 267 17.44 2.29 5.97
N ILE A 268 17.91 3.31 6.72
CA ILE A 268 18.65 4.45 6.18
C ILE A 268 19.98 4.01 5.54
N SER A 269 20.67 3.04 6.15
CA SER A 269 21.93 2.51 5.60
C SER A 269 21.72 1.78 4.27
N LEU A 270 20.57 1.16 4.08
CA LEU A 270 20.19 0.48 2.84
C LEU A 270 19.69 1.47 1.77
N ASP A 271 18.92 2.47 2.17
CA ASP A 271 18.47 3.55 1.30
C ASP A 271 18.23 4.85 2.09
N ALA A 272 19.12 5.81 1.94
CA ALA A 272 19.06 7.11 2.63
C ALA A 272 17.98 8.07 2.09
N ASN A 273 17.20 7.67 1.06
CA ASN A 273 16.15 8.52 0.48
C ASN A 273 14.74 8.12 0.93
N ILE A 274 14.60 7.23 1.90
CA ILE A 274 13.30 6.81 2.42
C ILE A 274 12.86 7.76 3.54
N SER A 275 11.91 8.65 3.26
CA SER A 275 11.33 9.59 4.23
C SER A 275 10.80 8.87 5.48
N MET A 276 10.11 7.74 5.31
CA MET A 276 9.55 6.94 6.40
C MET A 276 10.61 6.39 7.37
N ALA A 277 11.84 6.13 6.91
CA ALA A 277 12.92 5.67 7.78
C ALA A 277 13.34 6.78 8.76
N TYR A 278 13.43 8.02 8.30
CA TYR A 278 13.70 9.17 9.16
C TYR A 278 12.53 9.49 10.10
N ILE A 279 11.27 9.32 9.65
CA ILE A 279 10.10 9.42 10.52
C ILE A 279 10.19 8.38 11.65
N GLY A 280 10.48 7.13 11.32
CA GLY A 280 10.65 6.04 12.29
C GLY A 280 11.75 6.31 13.31
N ARG A 281 12.93 6.82 12.84
CA ARG A 281 14.03 7.21 13.73
C ARG A 281 13.69 8.43 14.58
N GLY A 282 13.00 9.41 14.00
CA GLY A 282 12.47 10.56 14.73
C GLY A 282 11.50 10.15 15.84
N TRP A 283 10.61 9.20 15.56
CA TRP A 283 9.72 8.65 16.59
C TRP A 283 10.50 7.93 17.70
N ALA A 284 11.48 7.09 17.33
CA ALA A 284 12.35 6.45 18.32
C ALA A 284 13.09 7.49 19.20
N TYR A 285 13.65 8.55 18.60
CA TYR A 285 14.27 9.65 19.34
C TYR A 285 13.29 10.34 20.31
N MET A 286 12.04 10.58 19.90
CA MET A 286 11.03 11.15 20.82
C MET A 286 10.79 10.24 22.03
N GLY A 287 10.64 8.93 21.79
CA GLY A 287 10.46 7.97 22.88
C GLY A 287 11.66 7.85 23.81
N LEU A 288 12.86 8.17 23.32
CA LEU A 288 14.10 8.25 24.10
C LEU A 288 14.35 9.64 24.73
N GLY A 289 13.44 10.61 24.54
CA GLY A 289 13.55 11.97 25.06
C GLY A 289 14.47 12.90 24.27
N ASN A 290 14.95 12.47 23.11
CA ASN A 290 15.91 13.21 22.27
C ASN A 290 15.19 14.06 21.21
N PHE A 291 14.39 15.05 21.66
CA PHE A 291 13.49 15.83 20.79
C PHE A 291 14.22 16.64 19.71
N ASN A 292 15.42 17.14 19.97
CA ASN A 292 16.19 17.90 18.97
C ASN A 292 16.61 17.01 17.80
N GLN A 293 17.07 15.79 18.06
CA GLN A 293 17.40 14.81 17.02
C GLN A 293 16.14 14.35 16.27
N ALA A 294 15.03 14.18 16.98
CA ALA A 294 13.74 13.89 16.37
C ALA A 294 13.33 14.96 15.34
N LEU A 295 13.40 16.24 15.74
CA LEU A 295 13.09 17.35 14.83
C LEU A 295 14.04 17.41 13.63
N ALA A 296 15.34 17.14 13.82
CA ALA A 296 16.31 17.09 12.72
C ALA A 296 15.95 16.00 11.70
N ASP A 297 15.61 14.79 12.16
CA ASP A 297 15.18 13.69 11.29
C ASP A 297 13.86 13.99 10.58
N LEU A 298 12.89 14.57 11.29
CA LEU A 298 11.59 14.91 10.71
C LEU A 298 11.69 16.04 9.67
N ASN A 299 12.62 17.00 9.86
CA ASN A 299 12.96 17.99 8.85
C ASN A 299 13.64 17.34 7.62
N LYS A 300 14.50 16.32 7.85
CA LYS A 300 15.07 15.54 6.73
C LYS A 300 14.00 14.75 6.01
N ALA A 301 13.05 14.14 6.73
CA ALA A 301 11.91 13.44 6.15
C ALA A 301 11.03 14.36 5.28
N GLU A 302 10.79 15.61 5.75
CA GLU A 302 10.08 16.63 4.95
C GLU A 302 10.82 16.97 3.65
N GLN A 303 12.14 17.17 3.71
CA GLN A 303 12.93 17.43 2.49
C GLN A 303 12.84 16.30 1.46
N LEU A 304 12.71 15.05 1.92
CA LEU A 304 12.60 13.87 1.06
C LEU A 304 11.18 13.68 0.50
N ASP A 305 10.16 14.10 1.25
CA ASP A 305 8.75 13.99 0.84
C ASP A 305 7.90 15.09 1.48
N LEU A 306 7.76 16.22 0.75
CA LEU A 306 7.00 17.40 1.18
C LEU A 306 5.49 17.16 1.30
N LYS A 307 4.97 16.07 0.71
CA LYS A 307 3.53 15.74 0.70
C LYS A 307 3.17 14.61 1.66
N ASN A 308 4.11 14.13 2.46
CA ASN A 308 3.83 13.07 3.43
C ASN A 308 3.17 13.64 4.69
N PRO A 309 1.88 13.41 4.91
CA PRO A 309 1.18 13.96 6.08
C PRO A 309 1.71 13.40 7.42
N VAL A 310 2.35 12.21 7.39
CA VAL A 310 2.89 11.57 8.60
C VAL A 310 4.08 12.35 9.16
N VAL A 311 4.88 12.99 8.31
CA VAL A 311 5.99 13.87 8.75
C VAL A 311 5.46 14.94 9.69
N TYR A 312 4.44 15.68 9.22
CA TYR A 312 3.88 16.82 9.96
C TYR A 312 3.17 16.36 11.24
N SER A 313 2.38 15.28 11.17
CA SER A 313 1.71 14.78 12.38
C SER A 313 2.73 14.29 13.43
N THR A 314 3.83 13.66 13.01
CA THR A 314 4.88 13.20 13.94
C THR A 314 5.69 14.36 14.49
N ARG A 315 6.01 15.38 13.66
CA ARG A 315 6.75 16.57 14.07
C ARG A 315 5.95 17.42 15.07
N ALA A 316 4.64 17.47 14.90
CA ALA A 316 3.76 18.13 15.85
C ALA A 316 3.91 17.56 17.29
N TRP A 317 4.05 16.24 17.42
CA TRP A 317 4.30 15.64 18.74
C TRP A 317 5.66 16.02 19.31
N ALA A 318 6.71 16.10 18.50
CA ALA A 318 8.01 16.56 18.94
C ALA A 318 7.98 18.03 19.40
N HIS A 319 7.30 18.90 18.64
CA HIS A 319 7.08 20.30 19.02
C HIS A 319 6.26 20.43 20.30
N ASN A 320 5.18 19.66 20.42
CA ASN A 320 4.34 19.69 21.64
C ASN A 320 5.13 19.25 22.88
N ALA A 321 5.97 18.23 22.76
CA ALA A 321 6.82 17.77 23.87
C ALA A 321 7.85 18.82 24.33
N GLN A 322 8.24 19.75 23.46
CA GLN A 322 9.11 20.89 23.78
C GLN A 322 8.32 22.13 24.20
N GLY A 323 6.99 22.07 24.31
CA GLY A 323 6.15 23.24 24.65
C GLY A 323 5.90 24.19 23.47
N ASN A 324 6.32 23.87 22.27
CA ASN A 324 6.16 24.65 21.05
C ASN A 324 4.75 24.46 20.44
N THR A 325 3.70 24.78 21.22
CA THR A 325 2.29 24.48 20.89
C THR A 325 1.83 25.09 19.58
N ARG A 326 2.35 26.28 19.21
CA ARG A 326 2.00 26.92 17.92
C ARG A 326 2.49 26.10 16.74
N GLN A 327 3.77 25.69 16.73
CA GLN A 327 4.32 24.87 15.65
C GLN A 327 3.64 23.49 15.58
N ALA A 328 3.29 22.92 16.73
CA ALA A 328 2.53 21.67 16.78
C ALA A 328 1.15 21.80 16.08
N ALA A 329 0.43 22.90 16.36
CA ALA A 329 -0.86 23.16 15.71
C ALA A 329 -0.74 23.38 14.20
N GLU A 330 0.24 24.19 13.77
CA GLU A 330 0.53 24.45 12.36
C GLU A 330 0.86 23.14 11.59
N ASP A 331 1.68 22.26 12.16
CA ASP A 331 2.03 20.99 11.59
C ASP A 331 0.82 20.03 11.49
N LEU A 332 -0.02 19.96 12.53
CA LEU A 332 -1.26 19.15 12.49
C LEU A 332 -2.24 19.65 11.42
N GLU A 333 -2.37 20.96 11.27
CA GLU A 333 -3.20 21.57 10.24
C GLU A 333 -2.67 21.19 8.84
N ARG A 334 -1.36 21.30 8.63
CA ARG A 334 -0.72 20.89 7.38
C ARG A 334 -0.91 19.41 7.07
N SER A 335 -0.79 18.55 8.08
CA SER A 335 -1.06 17.11 7.96
C SER A 335 -2.49 16.83 7.47
N ILE A 336 -3.50 17.48 8.07
CA ILE A 336 -4.91 17.34 7.66
C ILE A 336 -5.16 17.90 6.25
N ASN A 337 -4.53 19.04 5.90
CA ASN A 337 -4.68 19.63 4.56
C ASN A 337 -4.14 18.71 3.46
N LEU A 338 -3.08 17.95 3.76
CA LEU A 338 -2.52 16.96 2.84
C LEU A 338 -3.35 15.68 2.75
N ALA A 339 -4.05 15.30 3.84
CA ALA A 339 -4.83 14.07 3.93
C ALA A 339 -6.15 14.29 4.69
N PRO A 340 -7.12 15.07 4.15
CA PRO A 340 -8.29 15.53 4.89
C PRO A 340 -9.28 14.41 5.28
N ASN A 341 -9.24 13.29 4.57
CA ASN A 341 -10.08 12.12 4.84
C ASN A 341 -9.28 10.94 5.41
N ASN A 342 -8.06 11.16 5.91
CA ASN A 342 -7.30 10.12 6.57
C ASN A 342 -7.70 10.02 8.05
N SER A 343 -8.26 8.88 8.44
CA SER A 343 -8.77 8.66 9.79
C SER A 343 -7.70 8.81 10.88
N TRP A 344 -6.44 8.43 10.59
CA TRP A 344 -5.34 8.55 11.53
C TRP A 344 -4.84 9.97 11.73
N MET A 345 -4.84 10.79 10.66
CA MET A 345 -4.46 12.21 10.79
C MET A 345 -5.51 12.96 11.61
N LEU A 346 -6.78 12.70 11.37
CA LEU A 346 -7.89 13.23 12.16
C LEU A 346 -7.81 12.77 13.63
N TRP A 347 -7.55 11.48 13.86
CA TRP A 347 -7.33 10.93 15.20
C TRP A 347 -6.19 11.64 15.93
N ASN A 348 -5.03 11.80 15.29
CA ASN A 348 -3.87 12.43 15.91
C ASN A 348 -4.17 13.87 16.32
N ARG A 349 -4.90 14.63 15.49
CA ARG A 349 -5.30 16.00 15.86
C ARG A 349 -6.37 16.00 16.94
N ALA A 350 -7.30 15.05 16.95
CA ALA A 350 -8.27 14.89 18.03
C ALA A 350 -7.60 14.62 19.38
N VAL A 351 -6.59 13.74 19.39
CA VAL A 351 -5.78 13.48 20.61
C VAL A 351 -5.06 14.76 21.08
N TYR A 352 -4.43 15.50 20.16
CA TYR A 352 -3.79 16.77 20.48
C TYR A 352 -4.78 17.75 21.15
N TYR A 353 -5.97 17.92 20.56
CA TYR A 353 -7.00 18.80 21.12
C TYR A 353 -7.54 18.30 22.48
N ALA A 354 -7.66 16.99 22.69
CA ALA A 354 -8.05 16.42 23.98
C ALA A 354 -7.04 16.76 25.08
N LEU A 355 -5.75 16.60 24.78
CA LEU A 355 -4.65 16.90 25.69
C LEU A 355 -4.49 18.40 25.95
N SER A 356 -4.80 19.25 24.96
CA SER A 356 -4.79 20.72 25.06
C SER A 356 -6.06 21.29 25.73
N GLY A 357 -7.02 20.45 26.11
CA GLY A 357 -8.29 20.88 26.72
C GLY A 357 -9.34 21.43 25.75
N GLU A 358 -9.08 21.39 24.45
CA GLU A 358 -9.99 21.87 23.39
C GLU A 358 -11.04 20.81 23.02
N LYS A 359 -11.90 20.43 24.01
CA LYS A 359 -12.83 19.30 23.94
C LYS A 359 -13.72 19.29 22.70
N GLY A 360 -14.30 20.43 22.33
CA GLY A 360 -15.19 20.53 21.16
C GLY A 360 -14.50 20.21 19.85
N LYS A 361 -13.27 20.70 19.65
CA LYS A 361 -12.46 20.42 18.46
C LYS A 361 -12.03 18.94 18.42
N SER A 362 -11.66 18.38 19.58
CA SER A 362 -11.30 16.98 19.70
C SER A 362 -12.46 16.06 19.31
N ILE A 363 -13.68 16.31 19.81
CA ILE A 363 -14.87 15.52 19.49
C ILE A 363 -15.22 15.64 18.00
N ALA A 364 -15.10 16.84 17.42
CA ALA A 364 -15.41 17.07 15.99
C ALA A 364 -14.44 16.30 15.05
N ASP A 365 -13.15 16.29 15.36
CA ASP A 365 -12.16 15.52 14.58
C ASP A 365 -12.32 14.02 14.81
N LEU A 366 -12.58 13.58 16.04
CA LEU A 366 -12.84 12.19 16.36
C LEU A 366 -14.10 11.66 15.66
N GLU A 367 -15.18 12.47 15.59
CA GLU A 367 -16.39 12.12 14.82
C GLU A 367 -16.06 11.87 13.35
N LYS A 368 -15.28 12.77 12.73
CA LYS A 368 -14.84 12.60 11.34
C LYS A 368 -13.98 11.33 11.18
N ALA A 369 -13.05 11.09 12.09
CA ALA A 369 -12.18 9.91 12.07
C ALA A 369 -13.00 8.60 12.14
N ILE A 370 -13.98 8.53 13.06
CA ILE A 370 -14.87 7.37 13.22
C ILE A 370 -15.79 7.19 12.00
N ARG A 371 -16.24 8.28 11.36
CA ARG A 371 -17.04 8.22 10.14
C ARG A 371 -16.25 7.59 8.99
N VAL A 372 -14.96 7.87 8.88
CA VAL A 372 -14.08 7.27 7.88
C VAL A 372 -13.73 5.82 8.26
N ASN A 373 -13.37 5.60 9.51
CA ASN A 373 -13.00 4.28 10.04
C ASN A 373 -13.77 3.96 11.33
N GLY A 374 -14.85 3.18 11.19
CA GLY A 374 -15.73 2.81 12.29
C GLY A 374 -15.04 2.03 13.43
N SER A 375 -13.94 1.32 13.16
CA SER A 375 -13.20 0.57 14.19
C SER A 375 -12.59 1.48 15.26
N LEU A 376 -12.30 2.74 14.94
CA LEU A 376 -11.80 3.75 15.87
C LEU A 376 -12.78 4.08 17.00
N LYS A 377 -14.07 3.81 16.80
CA LYS A 377 -15.11 3.98 17.84
C LYS A 377 -14.79 3.16 19.11
N GLN A 378 -14.45 1.89 18.91
CA GLN A 378 -14.11 1.02 20.05
C GLN A 378 -12.77 1.41 20.69
N ARG A 379 -11.79 1.81 19.87
CA ARG A 379 -10.50 2.29 20.36
C ARG A 379 -10.65 3.55 21.22
N ALA A 380 -11.49 4.51 20.82
CA ALA A 380 -11.70 5.75 21.54
C ALA A 380 -12.20 5.53 22.98
N LYS A 381 -12.99 4.47 23.23
CA LYS A 381 -13.49 4.14 24.57
C LYS A 381 -12.39 3.85 25.57
N THR A 382 -11.27 3.31 25.13
CA THR A 382 -10.21 2.77 25.99
C THR A 382 -8.91 3.57 25.90
N ASP A 383 -8.76 4.46 24.91
CA ASP A 383 -7.56 5.25 24.74
C ASP A 383 -7.47 6.34 25.82
N LYS A 384 -6.44 6.24 26.66
CA LYS A 384 -6.19 7.16 27.78
C LYS A 384 -6.00 8.61 27.35
N ASN A 385 -5.63 8.86 26.11
CA ASN A 385 -5.50 10.22 25.59
C ASN A 385 -6.85 10.98 25.57
N PHE A 386 -7.97 10.26 25.53
CA PHE A 386 -9.32 10.82 25.64
C PHE A 386 -9.92 10.76 27.03
N GLN A 387 -9.13 10.43 28.06
CA GLN A 387 -9.63 10.32 29.44
C GLN A 387 -10.34 11.60 29.94
N SER A 388 -9.86 12.77 29.54
CA SER A 388 -10.49 14.07 29.86
C SER A 388 -11.88 14.25 29.23
N LEU A 389 -12.24 13.43 28.24
CA LEU A 389 -13.51 13.46 27.52
C LEU A 389 -14.50 12.38 27.97
N TRP A 390 -14.07 11.38 28.74
CA TRP A 390 -14.94 10.23 29.08
C TRP A 390 -16.23 10.60 29.81
N ASN A 391 -16.26 11.75 30.50
CA ASN A 391 -17.45 12.29 31.15
C ASN A 391 -18.21 13.31 30.30
N ASP A 392 -17.71 13.64 29.10
CA ASP A 392 -18.39 14.55 28.17
C ASP A 392 -19.56 13.86 27.48
N ILE A 393 -20.72 14.54 27.42
CA ILE A 393 -21.95 13.99 26.84
C ILE A 393 -21.79 13.75 25.33
N GLY A 394 -21.11 14.67 24.62
CA GLY A 394 -20.86 14.53 23.18
C GLY A 394 -19.95 13.36 22.87
N PHE A 395 -18.88 13.21 23.64
CA PHE A 395 -17.98 12.07 23.50
C PHE A 395 -18.68 10.74 23.77
N ARG A 396 -19.46 10.63 24.86
CA ARG A 396 -20.19 9.39 25.16
C ARG A 396 -21.14 8.99 24.03
N LYS A 397 -21.95 9.94 23.53
CA LYS A 397 -22.85 9.69 22.37
C LYS A 397 -22.11 9.22 21.13
N LEU A 398 -20.90 9.75 20.90
CA LEU A 398 -20.09 9.40 19.74
C LEU A 398 -19.57 7.95 19.80
N VAL A 399 -19.21 7.49 21.01
CA VAL A 399 -18.59 6.18 21.21
C VAL A 399 -19.55 5.08 21.66
N GLU A 400 -20.76 5.40 22.10
CA GLU A 400 -21.86 4.44 22.32
C GLU A 400 -22.24 3.70 21.04
#